data_3d62ffc87bce7af2005c598f9eb60b1b
#
_entry.id   3d62ffc87bce7af2005c598f9eb60b1b
#
_cell.length_a   1.000
_cell.length_b   1.000
_cell.length_c   1.000
_cell.angle_alpha   90.00
_cell.angle_beta   90.00
_cell.angle_gamma   90.00
#
_symmetry.space_group_name_H-M   'P 1'
#
loop_
_entity.id
_entity.type
_entity.pdbx_description
1 polymer ?
#
loop_
_entity_poly.entity_id
_entity_poly.type
_entity_poly.pdbx_seq_one_letter_code
_entity_poly.pdbx_strand_id
1 'polypeptide(L)'
;MIKGVIFDFDGVIVDSEYISYECYRDFLENYNISFSKDDYIEHCPGKTLVTTMNFFKKHYNLEYDIDSACAFFREREQYYVDKDGVALKAGIKDLMNYLKNKDIYICLATSSVKKRALTILNEHKLTGYFDDFVFGDEVERSKPFPDVFLTACKKISINPEEALVIEDSEAGIEAAHNAKISVICIPDMKQPDHEHCLLATKIYPDFSCVKDYIEQVNGNG
;
A
#
# COMPACT_ATOMS: atom_id res chain seq x y z
N MET A 1 19.53 -9.37 -11.93
CA MET A 1 18.52 -8.98 -12.97
C MET A 1 17.14 -9.09 -12.35
N ILE A 2 16.30 -8.04 -12.45
CA ILE A 2 14.92 -8.02 -11.96
C ILE A 2 14.03 -8.71 -12.99
N LYS A 3 13.35 -9.78 -12.56
CA LYS A 3 12.41 -10.57 -13.38
C LYS A 3 10.97 -10.36 -12.99
N GLY A 4 10.69 -9.86 -11.78
CA GLY A 4 9.33 -9.58 -11.31
C GLY A 4 9.29 -8.35 -10.42
N VAL A 5 8.19 -7.59 -10.55
CA VAL A 5 7.87 -6.46 -9.68
C VAL A 5 6.61 -6.80 -8.89
N ILE A 6 6.72 -6.68 -7.58
CA ILE A 6 5.64 -6.95 -6.64
C ILE A 6 5.17 -5.62 -6.08
N PHE A 7 3.92 -5.28 -6.34
CA PHE A 7 3.32 -4.03 -5.91
C PHE A 7 2.52 -4.23 -4.63
N ASP A 8 2.68 -3.33 -3.66
CA ASP A 8 1.61 -3.10 -2.71
C ASP A 8 0.42 -2.44 -3.41
N PHE A 9 -0.70 -2.31 -2.71
CA PHE A 9 -1.95 -1.80 -3.27
C PHE A 9 -2.27 -0.39 -2.81
N ASP A 10 -2.55 -0.25 -1.52
CA ASP A 10 -2.96 1.01 -0.89
C ASP A 10 -1.75 1.95 -0.77
N GLY A 11 -1.86 3.20 -1.22
CA GLY A 11 -0.74 4.15 -1.27
C GLY A 11 0.24 3.94 -2.44
N VAL A 12 0.23 2.77 -3.09
CA VAL A 12 1.10 2.44 -4.24
C VAL A 12 0.33 2.42 -5.56
N ILE A 13 -0.68 1.57 -5.70
CA ILE A 13 -1.49 1.50 -6.92
C ILE A 13 -2.64 2.51 -6.84
N VAL A 14 -3.28 2.61 -5.68
CA VAL A 14 -4.44 3.46 -5.43
C VAL A 14 -4.14 4.51 -4.37
N ASP A 15 -4.70 5.70 -4.56
CA ASP A 15 -4.66 6.81 -3.60
C ASP A 15 -5.80 6.66 -2.58
N SER A 16 -5.65 5.68 -1.70
CA SER A 16 -6.65 5.35 -0.67
C SER A 16 -6.46 6.10 0.65
N GLU A 17 -5.26 6.63 0.90
CA GLU A 17 -4.95 7.40 2.10
C GLU A 17 -5.82 8.66 2.23
N TYR A 18 -6.12 9.32 1.09
CA TYR A 18 -7.02 10.47 1.09
C TYR A 18 -8.44 10.10 1.55
N ILE A 19 -8.95 8.94 1.12
CA ILE A 19 -10.27 8.44 1.56
C ILE A 19 -10.25 8.16 3.07
N SER A 20 -9.18 7.54 3.56
CA SER A 20 -9.01 7.26 4.99
C SER A 20 -9.01 8.56 5.81
N TYR A 21 -8.29 9.59 5.35
CA TYR A 21 -8.32 10.92 5.96
C TYR A 21 -9.74 11.49 6.04
N GLU A 22 -10.48 11.48 4.94
CA GLU A 22 -11.87 11.98 4.89
C GLU A 22 -12.77 11.21 5.88
N CYS A 23 -12.63 9.89 5.97
CA CYS A 23 -13.41 9.07 6.90
C CYS A 23 -13.13 9.42 8.36
N TYR A 24 -11.87 9.62 8.74
CA TYR A 24 -11.50 10.01 10.10
C TYR A 24 -11.94 11.43 10.42
N ARG A 25 -11.81 12.35 9.46
CA ARG A 25 -12.32 13.72 9.59
C ARG A 25 -13.83 13.71 9.87
N ASP A 26 -14.61 13.00 9.06
CA ASP A 26 -16.06 12.90 9.23
C ASP A 26 -16.44 12.26 10.59
N PHE A 27 -15.65 11.25 11.03
CA PHE A 27 -15.87 10.65 12.35
C PHE A 27 -15.65 11.65 13.48
N LEU A 28 -14.53 12.38 13.45
CA LEU A 28 -14.16 13.33 14.51
C LEU A 28 -15.03 14.59 14.49
N GLU A 29 -15.57 14.98 13.32
CA GLU A 29 -16.53 16.09 13.20
C GLU A 29 -17.80 15.84 14.03
N ASN A 30 -18.27 14.59 14.20
CA ASN A 30 -19.39 14.25 15.07
C ASN A 30 -19.15 14.61 16.55
N TYR A 31 -17.88 14.77 16.93
CA TYR A 31 -17.45 15.19 18.26
C TYR A 31 -17.00 16.64 18.31
N ASN A 32 -17.26 17.44 17.25
CA ASN A 32 -16.82 18.82 17.10
C ASN A 32 -15.28 18.99 17.16
N ILE A 33 -14.53 17.99 16.70
CA ILE A 33 -13.07 18.03 16.59
C ILE A 33 -12.71 18.34 15.14
N SER A 34 -11.92 19.42 14.95
CA SER A 34 -11.29 19.71 13.67
C SER A 34 -10.08 18.80 13.49
N PHE A 35 -10.04 18.09 12.38
CA PHE A 35 -8.97 17.15 12.05
C PHE A 35 -8.36 17.50 10.70
N SER A 36 -7.11 17.94 10.71
CA SER A 36 -6.39 18.38 9.53
C SER A 36 -5.66 17.21 8.82
N LYS A 37 -5.16 17.46 7.60
CA LYS A 37 -4.27 16.51 6.93
C LYS A 37 -2.96 16.30 7.69
N ASP A 38 -2.45 17.35 8.34
CA ASP A 38 -1.22 17.25 9.13
C ASP A 38 -1.44 16.35 10.36
N ASP A 39 -2.60 16.44 11.03
CA ASP A 39 -2.97 15.51 12.12
C ASP A 39 -3.08 14.07 11.61
N TYR A 40 -3.64 13.88 10.41
CA TYR A 40 -3.68 12.57 9.78
C TYR A 40 -2.29 12.00 9.56
N ILE A 41 -1.42 12.76 8.90
CA ILE A 41 -0.03 12.35 8.56
C ILE A 41 0.77 12.00 9.83
N GLU A 42 0.57 12.75 10.91
CA GLU A 42 1.27 12.52 12.18
C GLU A 42 0.77 11.27 12.92
N HIS A 43 -0.53 10.99 12.85
CA HIS A 43 -1.14 10.05 13.78
C HIS A 43 -1.69 8.77 13.17
N CYS A 44 -2.02 8.71 11.87
CA CYS A 44 -2.78 7.61 11.29
C CYS A 44 -1.99 6.61 10.45
N PRO A 45 -1.08 7.03 9.53
CA PRO A 45 -0.43 6.11 8.60
C PRO A 45 0.29 4.95 9.28
N GLY A 46 0.17 3.76 8.67
CA GLY A 46 0.78 2.53 9.18
C GLY A 46 0.08 1.90 10.38
N LYS A 47 -1.03 2.47 10.86
CA LYS A 47 -1.82 1.90 11.95
C LYS A 47 -3.06 1.18 11.44
N THR A 48 -3.47 0.14 12.17
CA THR A 48 -4.78 -0.50 11.87
C THR A 48 -5.92 0.43 12.28
N LEU A 49 -7.08 0.27 11.64
CA LEU A 49 -8.30 1.03 11.98
C LEU A 49 -8.60 0.98 13.49
N VAL A 50 -8.54 -0.21 14.10
CA VAL A 50 -8.78 -0.39 15.55
C VAL A 50 -7.75 0.39 16.38
N THR A 51 -6.48 0.38 15.98
CA THR A 51 -5.42 1.12 16.68
C THR A 51 -5.66 2.62 16.59
N THR A 52 -6.03 3.13 15.41
CA THR A 52 -6.33 4.56 15.22
C THR A 52 -7.55 5.00 16.01
N MET A 53 -8.63 4.20 16.02
CA MET A 53 -9.81 4.52 16.83
C MET A 53 -9.51 4.52 18.34
N ASN A 54 -8.71 3.56 18.83
CA ASN A 54 -8.25 3.59 20.22
C ASN A 54 -7.37 4.81 20.54
N PHE A 55 -6.52 5.21 19.60
CA PHE A 55 -5.72 6.43 19.74
C PHE A 55 -6.63 7.67 19.85
N PHE A 56 -7.60 7.86 18.97
CA PHE A 56 -8.52 9.00 19.03
C PHE A 56 -9.34 9.03 20.32
N LYS A 57 -9.84 7.86 20.76
CA LYS A 57 -10.56 7.74 22.03
C LYS A 57 -9.74 8.29 23.20
N LYS A 58 -8.47 7.91 23.27
CA LYS A 58 -7.55 8.34 24.33
C LYS A 58 -7.07 9.78 24.13
N HIS A 59 -6.66 10.16 22.93
CA HIS A 59 -6.04 11.46 22.64
C HIS A 59 -7.01 12.61 22.83
N TYR A 60 -8.26 12.45 22.36
CA TYR A 60 -9.31 13.45 22.46
C TYR A 60 -10.24 13.24 23.66
N ASN A 61 -9.98 12.27 24.52
CA ASN A 61 -10.81 11.93 25.68
C ASN A 61 -12.29 11.71 25.32
N LEU A 62 -12.53 10.88 24.28
CA LEU A 62 -13.85 10.61 23.75
C LEU A 62 -14.43 9.32 24.31
N GLU A 63 -15.76 9.27 24.42
CA GLU A 63 -16.50 8.08 24.83
C GLU A 63 -17.28 7.51 23.64
N TYR A 64 -16.87 6.33 23.16
CA TYR A 64 -17.55 5.54 22.14
C TYR A 64 -17.14 4.06 22.19
N ASP A 65 -17.96 3.23 21.58
CA ASP A 65 -17.63 1.84 21.34
C ASP A 65 -16.73 1.69 20.10
N ILE A 66 -15.64 0.94 20.22
CA ILE A 66 -14.64 0.79 19.15
C ILE A 66 -15.23 0.09 17.92
N ASP A 67 -16.07 -0.93 18.12
CA ASP A 67 -16.67 -1.67 17.01
C ASP A 67 -17.65 -0.77 16.22
N SER A 68 -18.43 0.05 16.93
CA SER A 68 -19.30 1.05 16.32
C SER A 68 -18.52 2.11 15.55
N ALA A 69 -17.39 2.59 16.08
CA ALA A 69 -16.53 3.55 15.40
C ALA A 69 -15.90 2.95 14.13
N CYS A 70 -15.46 1.69 14.21
CA CYS A 70 -14.95 0.97 13.04
C CYS A 70 -16.04 0.70 11.98
N ALA A 71 -17.29 0.46 12.42
CA ALA A 71 -18.42 0.30 11.50
C ALA A 71 -18.73 1.61 10.77
N PHE A 72 -18.75 2.74 11.50
CA PHE A 72 -18.91 4.07 10.91
C PHE A 72 -17.83 4.36 9.84
N PHE A 73 -16.55 4.09 10.17
CA PHE A 73 -15.45 4.28 9.21
C PHE A 73 -15.68 3.49 7.93
N ARG A 74 -16.03 2.19 8.02
CA ARG A 74 -16.28 1.34 6.85
C ARG A 74 -17.46 1.81 6.01
N GLU A 75 -18.51 2.33 6.65
CA GLU A 75 -19.66 2.92 5.95
C GLU A 75 -19.25 4.19 5.19
N ARG A 76 -18.44 5.05 5.81
CA ARG A 76 -17.92 6.26 5.16
C ARG A 76 -16.94 5.93 4.03
N GLU A 77 -16.06 4.96 4.24
CA GLU A 77 -15.14 4.47 3.20
C GLU A 77 -15.94 3.98 1.97
N GLN A 78 -16.96 3.16 2.19
CA GLN A 78 -17.82 2.70 1.10
C GLN A 78 -18.53 3.86 0.40
N TYR A 79 -19.05 4.83 1.17
CA TYR A 79 -19.68 6.02 0.60
C TYR A 79 -18.74 6.82 -0.32
N TYR A 80 -17.48 7.05 0.10
CA TYR A 80 -16.52 7.78 -0.72
C TYR A 80 -16.09 6.97 -1.96
N VAL A 81 -15.90 5.67 -1.80
CA VAL A 81 -15.60 4.77 -2.91
C VAL A 81 -16.73 4.77 -3.94
N ASP A 82 -17.99 4.66 -3.50
CA ASP A 82 -19.16 4.64 -4.40
C ASP A 82 -19.39 5.99 -5.09
N LYS A 83 -19.10 7.08 -4.40
CA LYS A 83 -19.33 8.44 -4.89
C LYS A 83 -18.26 8.90 -5.88
N ASP A 84 -17.00 8.76 -5.51
CA ASP A 84 -15.87 9.40 -6.20
C ASP A 84 -14.91 8.37 -6.83
N GLY A 85 -15.08 7.07 -6.51
CA GLY A 85 -14.13 6.01 -6.82
C GLY A 85 -12.86 6.12 -5.98
N VAL A 86 -11.92 5.19 -6.18
CA VAL A 86 -10.56 5.30 -5.62
C VAL A 86 -9.63 5.70 -6.75
N ALA A 87 -8.95 6.83 -6.65
CA ALA A 87 -8.05 7.30 -7.69
C ALA A 87 -6.82 6.38 -7.82
N LEU A 88 -6.28 6.29 -9.03
CA LEU A 88 -4.98 5.64 -9.25
C LEU A 88 -3.85 6.61 -8.95
N LYS A 89 -2.77 6.10 -8.41
CA LYS A 89 -1.53 6.86 -8.28
C LYS A 89 -0.98 7.22 -9.66
N ALA A 90 -0.53 8.46 -9.81
CA ALA A 90 -0.01 8.98 -11.08
C ALA A 90 1.20 8.16 -11.56
N GLY A 91 1.20 7.76 -12.84
CA GLY A 91 2.31 7.01 -13.46
C GLY A 91 2.25 5.49 -13.29
N ILE A 92 1.33 4.93 -12.47
CA ILE A 92 1.26 3.48 -12.24
C ILE A 92 0.99 2.69 -13.52
N LYS A 93 0.04 3.16 -14.36
CA LYS A 93 -0.26 2.50 -15.65
C LYS A 93 0.92 2.51 -16.61
N ASP A 94 1.68 3.59 -16.64
CA ASP A 94 2.86 3.73 -17.51
C ASP A 94 3.97 2.75 -17.08
N LEU A 95 4.18 2.60 -15.76
CA LEU A 95 5.10 1.61 -15.23
C LEU A 95 4.63 0.18 -15.55
N MET A 96 3.35 -0.15 -15.34
CA MET A 96 2.82 -1.48 -15.66
C MET A 96 2.94 -1.82 -17.16
N ASN A 97 2.64 -0.86 -18.04
CA ASN A 97 2.84 -1.02 -19.49
C ASN A 97 4.32 -1.26 -19.84
N TYR A 98 5.23 -0.52 -19.22
CA TYR A 98 6.67 -0.72 -19.40
C TYR A 98 7.09 -2.14 -18.97
N LEU A 99 6.67 -2.61 -17.80
CA LEU A 99 7.01 -3.95 -17.29
C LEU A 99 6.50 -5.06 -18.22
N LYS A 100 5.26 -4.96 -18.70
CA LYS A 100 4.71 -5.92 -19.67
C LYS A 100 5.50 -5.93 -20.99
N ASN A 101 5.92 -4.76 -21.50
CA ASN A 101 6.72 -4.67 -22.70
C ASN A 101 8.15 -5.23 -22.55
N LYS A 102 8.60 -5.43 -21.31
CA LYS A 102 9.92 -6.00 -20.98
C LYS A 102 9.83 -7.47 -20.51
N ASP A 103 8.66 -8.08 -20.60
CA ASP A 103 8.38 -9.44 -20.10
C ASP A 103 8.76 -9.62 -18.61
N ILE A 104 8.58 -8.57 -17.81
CA ILE A 104 8.77 -8.60 -16.36
C ILE A 104 7.43 -8.94 -15.69
N TYR A 105 7.42 -9.98 -14.85
CA TYR A 105 6.23 -10.39 -14.10
C TYR A 105 5.72 -9.28 -13.19
N ILE A 106 4.41 -9.19 -13.07
CA ILE A 106 3.73 -8.23 -12.17
C ILE A 106 2.87 -9.00 -11.18
N CYS A 107 3.12 -8.84 -9.90
CA CYS A 107 2.33 -9.45 -8.84
C CYS A 107 1.80 -8.39 -7.89
N LEU A 108 0.58 -8.56 -7.40
CA LEU A 108 0.05 -7.78 -6.28
C LEU A 108 0.34 -8.50 -4.97
N ALA A 109 0.78 -7.77 -3.94
CA ALA A 109 0.97 -8.32 -2.59
C ALA A 109 0.51 -7.30 -1.56
N THR A 110 -0.72 -7.42 -1.07
CA THR A 110 -1.41 -6.42 -0.25
C THR A 110 -1.90 -6.98 1.09
N SER A 111 -2.00 -6.12 2.10
CA SER A 111 -2.73 -6.40 3.34
C SER A 111 -4.25 -6.28 3.19
N SER A 112 -4.73 -5.71 2.10
CA SER A 112 -6.16 -5.58 1.79
C SER A 112 -6.80 -6.94 1.51
N VAL A 113 -8.08 -7.07 1.86
CA VAL A 113 -8.85 -8.30 1.57
C VAL A 113 -9.14 -8.40 0.07
N LYS A 114 -9.17 -9.64 -0.41
CA LYS A 114 -9.35 -9.97 -1.84
C LYS A 114 -10.50 -9.25 -2.52
N LYS A 115 -11.68 -9.26 -1.88
CA LYS A 115 -12.89 -8.65 -2.46
C LYS A 115 -12.69 -7.17 -2.77
N ARG A 116 -12.15 -6.39 -1.80
CA ARG A 116 -11.92 -4.94 -1.95
C ARG A 116 -10.91 -4.66 -3.06
N ALA A 117 -9.75 -5.30 -3.01
CA ALA A 117 -8.68 -5.07 -3.99
C ALA A 117 -9.13 -5.40 -5.42
N LEU A 118 -9.77 -6.56 -5.64
CA LEU A 118 -10.24 -6.96 -6.97
C LEU A 118 -11.36 -6.06 -7.49
N THR A 119 -12.27 -5.57 -6.64
CA THR A 119 -13.32 -4.63 -7.06
C THR A 119 -12.68 -3.37 -7.66
N ILE A 120 -11.77 -2.73 -6.93
CA ILE A 120 -11.10 -1.50 -7.38
C ILE A 120 -10.23 -1.76 -8.63
N LEU A 121 -9.46 -2.84 -8.67
CA LEU A 121 -8.65 -3.19 -9.85
C LEU A 121 -9.50 -3.42 -11.11
N ASN A 122 -10.68 -4.04 -10.97
CA ASN A 122 -11.60 -4.27 -12.09
C ASN A 122 -12.20 -2.96 -12.60
N GLU A 123 -12.60 -2.05 -11.72
CA GLU A 123 -13.11 -0.71 -12.09
C GLU A 123 -12.09 0.05 -12.94
N HIS A 124 -10.82 -0.04 -12.59
CA HIS A 124 -9.72 0.59 -13.34
C HIS A 124 -9.20 -0.23 -14.53
N LYS A 125 -9.73 -1.44 -14.75
CA LYS A 125 -9.29 -2.38 -15.81
C LYS A 125 -7.82 -2.77 -15.65
N LEU A 126 -7.35 -2.91 -14.41
CA LEU A 126 -5.96 -3.24 -14.11
C LEU A 126 -5.72 -4.73 -13.88
N THR A 127 -6.76 -5.53 -13.62
CA THR A 127 -6.63 -6.95 -13.28
C THR A 127 -5.81 -7.73 -14.31
N GLY A 128 -5.94 -7.39 -15.61
CA GLY A 128 -5.21 -8.06 -16.69
C GLY A 128 -3.70 -7.74 -16.77
N TYR A 129 -3.20 -6.79 -15.99
CA TYR A 129 -1.76 -6.53 -15.91
C TYR A 129 -1.02 -7.51 -15.02
N PHE A 130 -1.71 -8.10 -14.04
CA PHE A 130 -1.08 -8.96 -13.04
C PHE A 130 -0.99 -10.40 -13.51
N ASP A 131 0.14 -11.00 -13.25
CA ASP A 131 0.39 -12.42 -13.46
C ASP A 131 -0.14 -13.25 -12.28
N ASP A 132 -0.11 -12.68 -11.05
CA ASP A 132 -0.74 -13.28 -9.86
C ASP A 132 -1.02 -12.23 -8.75
N PHE A 133 -1.72 -12.65 -7.70
CA PHE A 133 -2.16 -11.83 -6.58
C PHE A 133 -1.95 -12.55 -5.24
N VAL A 134 -1.57 -11.80 -4.21
CA VAL A 134 -1.55 -12.25 -2.81
C VAL A 134 -2.31 -11.22 -1.97
N PHE A 135 -3.32 -11.66 -1.25
CA PHE A 135 -4.18 -10.81 -0.43
C PHE A 135 -3.93 -11.06 1.06
N GLY A 136 -4.28 -10.08 1.91
CA GLY A 136 -4.05 -10.15 3.34
C GLY A 136 -4.77 -11.32 4.04
N ASP A 137 -5.87 -11.78 3.48
CA ASP A 137 -6.64 -12.95 3.94
C ASP A 137 -6.10 -14.31 3.42
N GLU A 138 -5.00 -14.30 2.64
CA GLU A 138 -4.35 -15.52 2.12
C GLU A 138 -3.02 -15.85 2.83
N VAL A 139 -2.56 -15.01 3.77
CA VAL A 139 -1.30 -15.20 4.49
C VAL A 139 -1.52 -15.33 5.99
N GLU A 140 -0.64 -16.09 6.65
CA GLU A 140 -0.74 -16.33 8.09
C GLU A 140 -0.37 -15.08 8.90
N ARG A 141 0.68 -14.37 8.47
CA ARG A 141 1.21 -13.19 9.14
C ARG A 141 1.25 -12.01 8.18
N SER A 142 0.63 -10.90 8.58
CA SER A 142 0.66 -9.66 7.82
C SER A 142 2.02 -8.94 7.93
N LYS A 143 2.26 -7.92 7.07
CA LYS A 143 3.39 -7.00 7.21
C LYS A 143 3.49 -6.50 8.67
N PRO A 144 4.67 -6.45 9.29
CA PRO A 144 6.00 -6.51 8.69
C PRO A 144 6.60 -7.92 8.51
N PHE A 145 5.83 -8.99 8.67
CA PHE A 145 6.32 -10.32 8.34
C PHE A 145 6.45 -10.50 6.82
N PRO A 146 7.45 -11.31 6.35
CA PRO A 146 7.77 -11.42 4.91
C PRO A 146 6.78 -12.27 4.11
N ASP A 147 5.79 -12.87 4.74
CA ASP A 147 4.95 -13.94 4.21
C ASP A 147 4.24 -13.54 2.90
N VAL A 148 3.73 -12.32 2.81
CA VAL A 148 3.01 -11.83 1.62
C VAL A 148 3.93 -11.73 0.40
N PHE A 149 5.15 -11.24 0.57
CA PHE A 149 6.10 -11.07 -0.53
C PHE A 149 6.77 -12.39 -0.94
N LEU A 150 7.09 -13.26 0.03
CA LEU A 150 7.60 -14.61 -0.28
C LEU A 150 6.54 -15.46 -1.00
N THR A 151 5.27 -15.32 -0.63
CA THR A 151 4.16 -15.97 -1.33
C THR A 151 4.03 -15.43 -2.75
N ALA A 152 4.18 -14.12 -2.96
CA ALA A 152 4.16 -13.51 -4.28
C ALA A 152 5.28 -14.05 -5.18
N CYS A 153 6.53 -14.09 -4.70
CA CYS A 153 7.65 -14.69 -5.43
C CYS A 153 7.36 -16.13 -5.84
N LYS A 154 6.80 -16.93 -4.92
CA LYS A 154 6.44 -18.32 -5.19
C LYS A 154 5.36 -18.43 -6.27
N LYS A 155 4.33 -17.59 -6.23
CA LYS A 155 3.23 -17.61 -7.21
C LYS A 155 3.70 -17.28 -8.63
N ILE A 156 4.61 -16.31 -8.79
CA ILE A 156 5.19 -15.97 -10.10
C ILE A 156 6.49 -16.72 -10.42
N SER A 157 6.86 -17.71 -9.62
CA SER A 157 7.99 -18.65 -9.86
C SER A 157 9.35 -17.95 -10.03
N ILE A 158 9.65 -16.92 -9.23
CA ILE A 158 10.95 -16.24 -9.19
C ILE A 158 11.58 -16.34 -7.79
N ASN A 159 12.91 -16.17 -7.72
CA ASN A 159 13.62 -16.07 -6.46
C ASN A 159 13.50 -14.66 -5.87
N PRO A 160 13.59 -14.49 -4.53
CA PRO A 160 13.57 -13.17 -3.88
C PRO A 160 14.58 -12.17 -4.47
N GLU A 161 15.79 -12.63 -4.84
CA GLU A 161 16.84 -11.79 -5.42
C GLU A 161 16.53 -11.29 -6.85
N GLU A 162 15.55 -11.88 -7.50
CA GLU A 162 15.06 -11.53 -8.84
C GLU A 162 13.81 -10.65 -8.78
N ALA A 163 13.28 -10.41 -7.57
CA ALA A 163 12.12 -9.58 -7.32
C ALA A 163 12.49 -8.14 -6.93
N LEU A 164 11.58 -7.22 -7.20
CA LEU A 164 11.59 -5.85 -6.70
C LEU A 164 10.22 -5.56 -6.11
N VAL A 165 10.19 -5.12 -4.85
CA VAL A 165 8.95 -4.65 -4.19
C VAL A 165 8.82 -3.14 -4.40
N ILE A 166 7.60 -2.67 -4.67
CA ILE A 166 7.22 -1.26 -4.63
C ILE A 166 6.25 -1.08 -3.49
N GLU A 167 6.59 -0.18 -2.58
CA GLU A 167 5.92 0.06 -1.30
C GLU A 167 5.89 1.54 -0.93
N ASP A 168 5.00 1.93 -0.01
CA ASP A 168 4.91 3.29 0.54
C ASP A 168 5.10 3.32 2.06
N SER A 169 4.93 2.17 2.74
CA SER A 169 4.81 2.06 4.19
C SER A 169 6.06 1.48 4.88
N GLU A 170 6.28 1.89 6.15
CA GLU A 170 7.34 1.34 7.00
C GLU A 170 7.21 -0.17 7.19
N ALA A 171 5.98 -0.66 7.47
CA ALA A 171 5.72 -2.08 7.63
C ALA A 171 5.99 -2.91 6.36
N GLY A 172 5.72 -2.34 5.19
CA GLY A 172 6.01 -2.99 3.92
C GLY A 172 7.49 -3.00 3.57
N ILE A 173 8.21 -1.91 3.84
CA ILE A 173 9.67 -1.85 3.71
C ILE A 173 10.33 -2.95 4.58
N GLU A 174 9.91 -3.05 5.85
CA GLU A 174 10.42 -4.07 6.77
C GLU A 174 10.09 -5.49 6.30
N ALA A 175 8.86 -5.73 5.80
CA ALA A 175 8.46 -7.02 5.26
C ALA A 175 9.31 -7.45 4.05
N ALA A 176 9.59 -6.53 3.12
CA ALA A 176 10.43 -6.79 1.96
C ALA A 176 11.88 -7.03 2.36
N HIS A 177 12.42 -6.25 3.32
CA HIS A 177 13.75 -6.47 3.87
C HIS A 177 13.86 -7.86 4.53
N ASN A 178 12.88 -8.24 5.34
CA ASN A 178 12.81 -9.55 6.00
C ASN A 178 12.68 -10.71 4.98
N ALA A 179 12.05 -10.45 3.83
CA ALA A 179 11.98 -11.38 2.70
C ALA A 179 13.29 -11.46 1.89
N LYS A 180 14.26 -10.58 2.15
CA LYS A 180 15.49 -10.38 1.36
C LYS A 180 15.23 -9.99 -0.10
N ILE A 181 14.20 -9.19 -0.30
CA ILE A 181 13.82 -8.63 -1.60
C ILE A 181 14.20 -7.15 -1.62
N SER A 182 14.77 -6.70 -2.74
CA SER A 182 15.00 -5.27 -2.97
C SER A 182 13.69 -4.51 -2.92
N VAL A 183 13.64 -3.38 -2.21
CA VAL A 183 12.42 -2.56 -2.08
C VAL A 183 12.69 -1.12 -2.46
N ILE A 184 11.84 -0.58 -3.34
CA ILE A 184 11.76 0.84 -3.62
C ILE A 184 10.54 1.37 -2.86
N CYS A 185 10.78 2.36 -2.00
CA CYS A 185 9.70 3.10 -1.37
C CYS A 185 9.34 4.32 -2.23
N ILE A 186 8.05 4.48 -2.49
CA ILE A 186 7.44 5.69 -3.04
C ILE A 186 6.49 6.21 -1.97
N PRO A 187 6.95 7.12 -1.09
CA PRO A 187 6.14 7.56 0.02
C PRO A 187 4.82 8.20 -0.45
N ASP A 188 3.72 7.85 0.19
CA ASP A 188 2.44 8.51 -0.03
C ASP A 188 2.34 9.78 0.85
N MET A 189 1.49 9.81 1.87
CA MET A 189 1.34 10.98 2.73
C MET A 189 2.44 11.11 3.77
N LYS A 190 3.07 10.01 4.21
CA LYS A 190 4.12 9.99 5.23
C LYS A 190 5.45 9.53 4.67
N GLN A 191 6.51 10.28 4.95
CA GLN A 191 7.87 9.79 4.71
C GLN A 191 8.23 8.72 5.75
N PRO A 192 8.88 7.61 5.35
CA PRO A 192 9.38 6.63 6.30
C PRO A 192 10.42 7.26 7.23
N ASP A 193 10.50 6.77 8.46
CA ASP A 193 11.50 7.23 9.40
C ASP A 193 12.93 6.82 8.97
N HIS A 194 13.93 7.33 9.70
CA HIS A 194 15.33 7.10 9.36
C HIS A 194 15.72 5.61 9.35
N GLU A 195 15.16 4.82 10.26
CA GLU A 195 15.49 3.39 10.38
C GLU A 195 14.95 2.64 9.15
N HIS A 196 13.71 2.89 8.74
CA HIS A 196 13.11 2.27 7.56
C HIS A 196 13.73 2.78 6.25
N CYS A 197 14.18 4.05 6.21
CA CYS A 197 14.97 4.55 5.08
C CYS A 197 16.24 3.73 4.83
N LEU A 198 16.90 3.24 5.89
CA LEU A 198 18.10 2.40 5.79
C LEU A 198 17.81 0.97 5.30
N LEU A 199 16.59 0.48 5.50
CA LEU A 199 16.15 -0.84 5.01
C LEU A 199 15.73 -0.81 3.55
N ALA A 200 15.28 0.33 3.04
CA ALA A 200 14.89 0.50 1.65
C ALA A 200 16.10 0.51 0.72
N THR A 201 16.00 -0.18 -0.42
CA THR A 201 17.03 -0.13 -1.48
C THR A 201 17.12 1.26 -2.08
N LYS A 202 15.97 1.89 -2.31
CA LYS A 202 15.83 3.28 -2.76
C LYS A 202 14.53 3.89 -2.23
N ILE A 203 14.54 5.22 -2.12
CA ILE A 203 13.32 6.02 -1.91
C ILE A 203 13.22 6.97 -3.09
N TYR A 204 12.11 6.93 -3.79
CA TYR A 204 11.86 7.76 -4.97
C TYR A 204 10.58 8.59 -4.81
N PRO A 205 10.51 9.76 -5.43
CA PRO A 205 9.32 10.60 -5.34
C PRO A 205 8.14 10.09 -6.16
N ASP A 206 8.40 9.28 -7.20
CA ASP A 206 7.40 8.78 -8.13
C ASP A 206 7.88 7.55 -8.94
N PHE A 207 6.99 6.99 -9.76
CA PHE A 207 7.24 5.78 -10.55
C PHE A 207 8.19 5.96 -11.73
N SER A 208 8.46 7.18 -12.19
CA SER A 208 9.39 7.41 -13.32
C SER A 208 10.80 6.93 -12.97
N CYS A 209 11.23 7.19 -11.73
CA CYS A 209 12.53 6.76 -11.23
C CYS A 209 12.67 5.23 -11.10
N VAL A 210 11.55 4.51 -10.90
CA VAL A 210 11.55 3.04 -10.81
C VAL A 210 11.94 2.41 -12.14
N LYS A 211 11.43 2.95 -13.23
CA LYS A 211 11.76 2.50 -14.58
C LYS A 211 13.27 2.62 -14.85
N ASP A 212 13.84 3.78 -14.57
CA ASP A 212 15.27 4.03 -14.76
C ASP A 212 16.13 3.07 -13.90
N TYR A 213 15.71 2.83 -12.66
CA TYR A 213 16.36 1.87 -11.77
C TYR A 213 16.36 0.45 -12.36
N ILE A 214 15.21 -0.03 -12.87
CA ILE A 214 15.10 -1.36 -13.47
C ILE A 214 16.00 -1.47 -14.71
N GLU A 215 16.03 -0.44 -15.57
CA GLU A 215 16.89 -0.40 -16.74
C GLU A 215 18.38 -0.45 -16.35
N GLN A 216 18.78 0.29 -15.33
CA GLN A 216 20.14 0.29 -14.82
C GLN A 216 20.55 -1.09 -14.27
N VAL A 217 19.69 -1.73 -13.46
CA VAL A 217 19.98 -3.05 -12.87
C VAL A 217 20.03 -4.14 -13.93
N ASN A 218 19.13 -4.09 -14.92
CA ASN A 218 19.04 -5.11 -15.96
C ASN A 218 20.03 -4.86 -17.12
N GLY A 219 20.50 -3.63 -17.33
CA GLY A 219 21.46 -3.29 -18.37
C GLY A 219 22.93 -3.53 -17.99
N ASN A 220 23.23 -3.68 -16.68
CA ASN A 220 24.57 -3.94 -16.16
C ASN A 220 24.84 -5.44 -15.90
N GLY A 221 23.99 -6.35 -16.39
CA GLY A 221 24.08 -7.80 -16.22
C GLY A 221 24.49 -8.56 -17.48
#